data_3f8a84b7a2068ff1e317677e7583b873
#
_entry.id   3f8a84b7a2068ff1e317677e7583b873
#
_cell.length_a   1.000
_cell.length_b   1.000
_cell.length_c   1.000
_cell.angle_alpha   90.00
_cell.angle_beta   90.00
_cell.angle_gamma   90.00
#
_symmetry.space_group_name_H-M   'P 1'
#
loop_
_entity.id
_entity.type
_entity.pdbx_description
1 polymer ?
#
loop_
_entity_poly.entity_id
_entity_poly.type
_entity_poly.pdbx_seq_one_letter_code
_entity_poly.pdbx_strand_id
1 'polypeptide(L)'
;MVGRSERESILRGIRGAKRLQRDLHLDVGASRAQRVDVFGCIARSGATLMFQPLEPLLGAFIREEGVAGIILSTRRPLGMQRFTAAHELGHLVLGHDPHADDEGILRRAPWASDGARVPRVPPEEREADAFASYFLLPPYLIKEQMELRGWEPHHFAQPETVYQASLRFGTSYRATVFALEREHVVGRSLGQQLRSAEPRDLKRQLLGDYALKNAQRVDVWHLTERDEGAVIEASRDDLFLLRLKEDSGSGYVWTFDELRDAGFAILRDGREPVPEGQIGAPTVRRVLAHAKRPLGGQLTLREVRPWAPEDDPQLLTLYCKTATSDEAGLFEPQREELLAAS
;
A
#
# COMPACT_ATOMS: atom_id res chain seq x y z
N MET A 1 -24.01 9.68 17.03
CA MET A 1 -23.10 9.82 18.20
C MET A 1 -22.70 8.42 18.62
N VAL A 2 -21.42 8.11 18.66
CA VAL A 2 -20.86 6.82 19.13
C VAL A 2 -21.16 6.71 20.64
N GLY A 3 -21.76 5.59 21.09
CA GLY A 3 -22.04 5.37 22.50
C GLY A 3 -20.76 5.33 23.35
N ARG A 4 -20.86 5.60 24.66
CA ARG A 4 -19.70 5.62 25.57
C ARG A 4 -18.93 4.30 25.54
N SER A 5 -19.62 3.16 25.53
CA SER A 5 -19.05 1.81 25.42
C SER A 5 -18.33 1.57 24.07
N GLU A 6 -18.88 2.09 22.98
CA GLU A 6 -18.23 1.96 21.66
C GLU A 6 -16.91 2.74 21.58
N ARG A 7 -16.88 3.93 22.18
CA ARG A 7 -15.67 4.75 22.24
C ARG A 7 -14.59 4.06 23.08
N GLU A 8 -14.98 3.42 24.17
CA GLU A 8 -14.06 2.69 25.06
C GLU A 8 -13.40 1.51 24.33
N SER A 9 -14.17 0.71 23.56
CA SER A 9 -13.65 -0.39 22.74
C SER A 9 -12.66 0.13 21.68
N ILE A 10 -13.02 1.16 20.94
CA ILE A 10 -12.12 1.75 19.94
C ILE A 10 -10.79 2.20 20.58
N LEU A 11 -10.87 2.88 21.72
CA LEU A 11 -9.66 3.33 22.44
C LEU A 11 -8.80 2.17 22.95
N ARG A 12 -9.41 1.06 23.37
CA ARG A 12 -8.70 -0.14 23.80
C ARG A 12 -7.92 -0.77 22.63
N GLY A 13 -8.56 -0.93 21.47
CA GLY A 13 -7.90 -1.40 20.26
C GLY A 13 -6.72 -0.52 19.84
N ILE A 14 -6.91 0.80 19.77
CA ILE A 14 -5.84 1.76 19.44
C ILE A 14 -4.67 1.67 20.44
N ARG A 15 -4.96 1.58 21.74
CA ARG A 15 -3.90 1.45 22.77
C ARG A 15 -3.11 0.15 22.61
N GLY A 16 -3.80 -0.95 22.28
CA GLY A 16 -3.16 -2.23 21.98
C GLY A 16 -2.21 -2.13 20.79
N ALA A 17 -2.66 -1.53 19.70
CA ALA A 17 -1.85 -1.31 18.51
C ALA A 17 -0.60 -0.45 18.81
N LYS A 18 -0.79 0.69 19.49
CA LYS A 18 0.34 1.56 19.91
C LYS A 18 1.36 0.84 20.78
N ARG A 19 0.89 0.00 21.70
CA ARG A 19 1.78 -0.78 22.58
C ARG A 19 2.61 -1.74 21.74
N LEU A 20 1.97 -2.55 20.87
CA LEU A 20 2.67 -3.51 20.03
C LEU A 20 3.67 -2.83 19.08
N GLN A 21 3.31 -1.70 18.48
CA GLN A 21 4.23 -0.95 17.61
C GLN A 21 5.49 -0.53 18.35
N ARG A 22 5.39 -0.05 19.57
CA ARG A 22 6.55 0.28 20.44
C ARG A 22 7.35 -0.96 20.83
N ASP A 23 6.68 -2.02 21.25
CA ASP A 23 7.32 -3.28 21.69
C ASP A 23 8.12 -3.91 20.53
N LEU A 24 7.64 -3.76 19.31
CA LEU A 24 8.28 -4.21 18.07
C LEU A 24 9.18 -3.14 17.41
N HIS A 25 9.37 -1.98 18.02
CA HIS A 25 10.20 -0.87 17.49
C HIS A 25 9.86 -0.45 16.04
N LEU A 26 8.56 -0.46 15.68
CA LEU A 26 8.13 -0.09 14.33
C LEU A 26 8.12 1.43 14.09
N ASP A 27 8.13 2.21 15.14
CA ASP A 27 8.05 3.68 15.12
C ASP A 27 9.44 4.37 15.08
N VAL A 28 10.51 3.62 14.88
CA VAL A 28 11.89 4.12 14.89
C VAL A 28 12.67 3.71 13.63
N GLY A 29 13.63 4.55 13.26
CA GLY A 29 14.55 4.27 12.15
C GLY A 29 13.89 4.19 10.78
N ALA A 30 14.52 3.48 9.86
CA ALA A 30 14.07 3.35 8.47
C ALA A 30 12.70 2.64 8.32
N SER A 31 12.29 1.84 9.32
CA SER A 31 11.00 1.15 9.30
C SER A 31 9.79 2.09 9.34
N ARG A 32 9.95 3.33 9.80
CA ARG A 32 8.86 4.33 9.86
C ARG A 32 8.27 4.66 8.49
N ALA A 33 9.10 4.61 7.44
CA ALA A 33 8.70 4.96 6.09
C ALA A 33 8.16 3.76 5.28
N GLN A 34 8.29 2.55 5.80
CA GLN A 34 7.85 1.33 5.15
C GLN A 34 6.47 0.93 5.66
N ARG A 35 5.69 0.30 4.77
CA ARG A 35 4.42 -0.30 5.20
C ARG A 35 4.67 -1.35 6.28
N VAL A 36 3.78 -1.43 7.26
CA VAL A 36 3.91 -2.36 8.39
C VAL A 36 3.92 -3.81 7.89
N ASP A 37 4.99 -4.57 8.14
CA ASP A 37 5.03 -6.02 7.89
C ASP A 37 4.21 -6.75 8.96
N VAL A 38 2.90 -6.82 8.75
CA VAL A 38 1.98 -7.44 9.70
C VAL A 38 2.23 -8.93 9.86
N PHE A 39 2.66 -9.62 8.80
CA PHE A 39 2.92 -11.06 8.84
C PHE A 39 4.15 -11.36 9.71
N GLY A 40 5.22 -10.61 9.52
CA GLY A 40 6.40 -10.69 10.40
C GLY A 40 6.09 -10.26 11.83
N CYS A 41 5.20 -9.30 12.05
CA CYS A 41 4.76 -8.90 13.39
C CYS A 41 4.01 -10.02 14.12
N ILE A 42 3.20 -10.82 13.43
CA ILE A 42 2.53 -12.00 14.01
C ILE A 42 3.57 -13.00 14.53
N ALA A 43 4.57 -13.33 13.70
CA ALA A 43 5.64 -14.24 14.10
C ALA A 43 6.44 -13.71 15.29
N ARG A 44 6.79 -12.41 15.28
CA ARG A 44 7.48 -11.73 16.40
C ARG A 44 6.63 -11.66 17.69
N SER A 45 5.31 -11.76 17.57
CA SER A 45 4.37 -11.80 18.69
C SER A 45 4.21 -13.23 19.26
N GLY A 46 4.94 -14.21 18.73
CA GLY A 46 4.95 -15.60 19.22
C GLY A 46 3.76 -16.42 18.71
N ALA A 47 3.06 -15.99 17.68
CA ALA A 47 2.00 -16.76 17.04
C ALA A 47 2.47 -17.40 15.73
N THR A 48 1.99 -18.62 15.48
CA THR A 48 2.21 -19.31 14.22
C THR A 48 1.26 -18.75 13.16
N LEU A 49 1.79 -18.35 12.02
CA LEU A 49 1.01 -17.88 10.89
C LEU A 49 0.90 -18.97 9.82
N MET A 50 -0.32 -19.26 9.38
CA MET A 50 -0.61 -20.24 8.34
C MET A 50 -1.48 -19.61 7.24
N PHE A 51 -1.21 -19.99 5.99
CA PHE A 51 -2.01 -19.60 4.84
C PHE A 51 -2.70 -20.82 4.26
N GLN A 52 -4.03 -20.71 4.06
CA GLN A 52 -4.87 -21.78 3.55
C GLN A 52 -5.88 -21.22 2.55
N PRO A 53 -6.30 -21.97 1.53
CA PRO A 53 -7.33 -21.51 0.58
C PRO A 53 -8.74 -21.65 1.18
N LEU A 54 -9.03 -20.89 2.23
CA LEU A 54 -10.29 -20.94 2.97
C LEU A 54 -11.44 -20.28 2.20
N GLU A 55 -12.62 -20.90 2.26
CA GLU A 55 -13.91 -20.35 1.84
C GLU A 55 -15.01 -20.86 2.79
N PRO A 56 -15.92 -20.01 3.30
CA PRO A 56 -16.00 -18.56 3.12
C PRO A 56 -15.14 -17.73 4.09
N LEU A 57 -14.36 -18.39 4.94
CA LEU A 57 -13.60 -17.72 5.98
C LEU A 57 -12.50 -16.81 5.39
N LEU A 58 -12.25 -15.69 6.07
CA LEU A 58 -11.16 -14.75 5.77
C LEU A 58 -9.91 -15.09 6.59
N GLY A 59 -10.13 -15.43 7.86
CA GLY A 59 -9.10 -15.77 8.81
C GLY A 59 -9.69 -16.43 10.06
N ALA A 60 -8.82 -16.86 10.95
CA ALA A 60 -9.16 -17.37 12.26
C ALA A 60 -8.01 -17.18 13.23
N PHE A 61 -8.34 -16.75 14.44
CA PHE A 61 -7.45 -16.82 15.59
C PHE A 61 -7.74 -18.09 16.39
N ILE A 62 -6.74 -18.91 16.59
CA ILE A 62 -6.82 -20.16 17.34
C ILE A 62 -5.81 -20.14 18.51
N ARG A 63 -6.15 -20.84 19.58
CA ARG A 63 -5.26 -21.05 20.72
C ARG A 63 -5.48 -22.46 21.26
N GLU A 64 -4.45 -23.26 21.24
CA GLU A 64 -4.49 -24.64 21.72
C GLU A 64 -3.23 -24.91 22.56
N GLU A 65 -3.40 -25.47 23.75
CA GLU A 65 -2.31 -25.82 24.69
C GLU A 65 -1.30 -24.67 24.92
N GLY A 66 -1.75 -23.44 24.88
CA GLY A 66 -0.90 -22.26 25.06
C GLY A 66 -0.19 -21.76 23.80
N VAL A 67 -0.33 -22.46 22.67
CA VAL A 67 0.18 -22.02 21.38
C VAL A 67 -0.89 -21.21 20.66
N ALA A 68 -0.52 -20.00 20.23
CA ALA A 68 -1.38 -19.14 19.44
C ALA A 68 -1.12 -19.35 17.94
N GLY A 69 -2.18 -19.42 17.16
CA GLY A 69 -2.11 -19.53 15.70
C GLY A 69 -3.07 -18.55 15.01
N ILE A 70 -2.66 -18.05 13.88
CA ILE A 70 -3.48 -17.25 12.97
C ILE A 70 -3.49 -17.92 11.61
N ILE A 71 -4.68 -18.21 11.10
CA ILE A 71 -4.87 -18.80 9.77
C ILE A 71 -5.50 -17.74 8.87
N LEU A 72 -4.96 -17.55 7.66
CA LEU A 72 -5.44 -16.57 6.70
C LEU A 72 -5.80 -17.22 5.37
N SER A 73 -6.86 -16.72 4.74
CA SER A 73 -7.26 -17.18 3.42
C SER A 73 -6.38 -16.60 2.32
N THR A 74 -5.79 -17.48 1.48
CA THR A 74 -5.05 -17.08 0.28
C THR A 74 -5.95 -16.68 -0.89
N ARG A 75 -7.28 -16.91 -0.77
CA ARG A 75 -8.26 -16.60 -1.83
C ARG A 75 -8.60 -15.11 -1.93
N ARG A 76 -8.02 -14.29 -1.10
CA ARG A 76 -8.31 -12.84 -1.01
C ARG A 76 -7.13 -12.00 -1.48
N PRO A 77 -7.35 -10.79 -2.02
CA PRO A 77 -6.28 -9.85 -2.37
C PRO A 77 -5.38 -9.54 -1.16
N LEU A 78 -4.11 -9.27 -1.41
CA LEU A 78 -3.10 -9.07 -0.37
C LEU A 78 -3.48 -7.98 0.66
N GLY A 79 -4.04 -6.86 0.20
CA GLY A 79 -4.50 -5.81 1.12
C GLY A 79 -5.57 -6.28 2.10
N MET A 80 -6.44 -7.21 1.66
CA MET A 80 -7.45 -7.82 2.52
C MET A 80 -6.83 -8.83 3.49
N GLN A 81 -5.90 -9.67 3.00
CA GLN A 81 -5.15 -10.59 3.87
C GLN A 81 -4.40 -9.83 4.97
N ARG A 82 -3.77 -8.69 4.63
CA ARG A 82 -3.09 -7.83 5.60
C ARG A 82 -4.03 -7.26 6.66
N PHE A 83 -5.23 -6.83 6.24
CA PHE A 83 -6.22 -6.33 7.19
C PHE A 83 -6.71 -7.44 8.13
N THR A 84 -7.08 -8.61 7.58
CA THR A 84 -7.47 -9.77 8.37
C THR A 84 -6.35 -10.19 9.32
N ALA A 85 -5.10 -10.25 8.85
CA ALA A 85 -3.93 -10.55 9.70
C ALA A 85 -3.79 -9.57 10.87
N ALA A 86 -3.98 -8.27 10.64
CA ALA A 86 -3.92 -7.27 11.70
C ALA A 86 -5.10 -7.38 12.66
N HIS A 87 -6.27 -7.78 12.17
CA HIS A 87 -7.47 -8.02 12.99
C HIS A 87 -7.26 -9.21 13.94
N GLU A 88 -6.82 -10.37 13.42
CA GLU A 88 -6.52 -11.55 14.22
C GLU A 88 -5.37 -11.30 15.22
N LEU A 89 -4.36 -10.53 14.80
CA LEU A 89 -3.30 -10.07 15.70
C LEU A 89 -3.88 -9.17 16.82
N GLY A 90 -4.91 -8.38 16.52
CA GLY A 90 -5.63 -7.59 17.50
C GLY A 90 -6.28 -8.47 18.56
N HIS A 91 -6.96 -9.55 18.17
CA HIS A 91 -7.54 -10.52 19.12
C HIS A 91 -6.48 -11.15 20.00
N LEU A 92 -5.36 -11.57 19.42
CA LEU A 92 -4.22 -12.12 20.16
C LEU A 92 -3.70 -11.13 21.22
N VAL A 93 -3.40 -9.90 20.80
CA VAL A 93 -2.74 -8.86 21.65
C VAL A 93 -3.68 -8.34 22.75
N LEU A 94 -4.97 -8.29 22.48
CA LEU A 94 -5.99 -7.84 23.43
C LEU A 94 -6.49 -8.94 24.35
N GLY A 95 -6.08 -10.20 24.11
CA GLY A 95 -6.43 -11.34 24.92
C GLY A 95 -7.87 -11.81 24.76
N HIS A 96 -8.43 -11.69 23.55
CA HIS A 96 -9.77 -12.18 23.23
C HIS A 96 -9.79 -13.71 23.10
N ASP A 97 -10.96 -14.30 23.17
CA ASP A 97 -11.14 -15.72 22.97
C ASP A 97 -10.94 -16.13 21.50
N PRO A 98 -10.47 -17.37 21.24
CA PRO A 98 -10.34 -17.89 19.88
C PRO A 98 -11.64 -17.86 19.09
N HIS A 99 -11.60 -17.55 17.81
CA HIS A 99 -12.76 -17.47 16.94
C HIS A 99 -12.36 -17.62 15.46
N ALA A 100 -13.37 -17.72 14.59
CA ALA A 100 -13.18 -17.76 13.14
C ALA A 100 -14.04 -16.68 12.48
N ASP A 101 -13.43 -15.93 11.58
CA ASP A 101 -14.03 -14.79 10.90
C ASP A 101 -14.44 -15.11 9.46
N ASP A 102 -15.65 -14.74 9.11
CA ASP A 102 -16.20 -14.79 7.77
C ASP A 102 -16.17 -13.41 7.07
N GLU A 103 -16.82 -13.30 5.92
CA GLU A 103 -16.93 -12.03 5.19
C GLU A 103 -17.65 -10.91 5.97
N GLY A 104 -18.28 -11.23 7.09
CA GLY A 104 -18.92 -10.24 7.97
C GLY A 104 -17.93 -9.21 8.53
N ILE A 105 -16.66 -9.59 8.72
CA ILE A 105 -15.59 -8.68 9.18
C ILE A 105 -15.41 -7.48 8.23
N LEU A 106 -15.43 -7.72 6.92
CA LEU A 106 -15.25 -6.64 5.92
C LEU A 106 -16.42 -5.67 5.89
N ARG A 107 -17.63 -6.15 6.21
CA ARG A 107 -18.82 -5.30 6.30
C ARG A 107 -18.86 -4.49 7.58
N ARG A 108 -18.16 -4.94 8.62
CA ARG A 108 -18.09 -4.30 9.94
C ARG A 108 -17.00 -3.24 10.00
N ALA A 109 -15.96 -3.39 9.19
CA ALA A 109 -14.83 -2.46 9.16
C ALA A 109 -15.31 -1.00 8.96
N PRO A 110 -14.73 -0.01 9.65
CA PRO A 110 -15.21 1.38 9.64
C PRO A 110 -15.35 1.99 8.24
N TRP A 111 -14.60 1.48 7.26
CA TRP A 111 -14.66 1.92 5.87
C TRP A 111 -15.67 1.17 5.00
N ALA A 112 -16.36 0.13 5.53
CA ALA A 112 -17.27 -0.70 4.74
C ALA A 112 -18.73 -0.19 4.77
N SER A 113 -19.13 0.61 5.77
CA SER A 113 -20.51 1.01 5.98
C SER A 113 -20.74 2.50 5.72
N ASP A 114 -21.27 2.85 4.54
CA ASP A 114 -21.94 4.13 4.33
C ASP A 114 -23.43 3.97 4.67
N GLY A 115 -23.79 4.27 5.92
CA GLY A 115 -25.19 4.50 6.32
C GLY A 115 -26.13 3.28 6.42
N ALA A 116 -25.68 2.06 6.18
CA ALA A 116 -26.49 0.87 6.44
C ALA A 116 -26.60 0.60 7.96
N ARG A 117 -27.77 0.10 8.41
CA ARG A 117 -27.94 -0.36 9.79
C ARG A 117 -26.98 -1.53 10.03
N VAL A 118 -25.80 -1.24 10.59
CA VAL A 118 -24.81 -2.27 10.94
C VAL A 118 -25.38 -3.09 12.10
N PRO A 119 -25.37 -4.43 12.04
CA PRO A 119 -25.68 -5.26 13.21
C PRO A 119 -24.81 -4.82 14.40
N ARG A 120 -25.32 -5.02 15.62
CA ARG A 120 -24.57 -4.66 16.84
C ARG A 120 -23.28 -5.47 16.89
N VAL A 121 -22.17 -4.84 16.52
CA VAL A 121 -20.85 -5.47 16.51
C VAL A 121 -20.42 -5.76 17.94
N PRO A 122 -19.97 -6.97 18.29
CA PRO A 122 -19.40 -7.28 19.60
C PRO A 122 -18.27 -6.30 19.98
N PRO A 123 -18.07 -6.01 21.27
CA PRO A 123 -16.99 -5.12 21.71
C PRO A 123 -15.61 -5.58 21.23
N GLU A 124 -15.32 -6.88 21.32
CA GLU A 124 -14.04 -7.51 20.93
C GLU A 124 -13.74 -7.32 19.45
N GLU A 125 -14.74 -7.51 18.58
CA GLU A 125 -14.61 -7.26 17.14
C GLU A 125 -14.31 -5.79 16.84
N ARG A 126 -14.98 -4.87 17.54
CA ARG A 126 -14.73 -3.44 17.39
C ARG A 126 -13.33 -3.05 17.88
N GLU A 127 -12.85 -3.70 18.90
CA GLU A 127 -11.49 -3.54 19.42
C GLU A 127 -10.45 -4.02 18.42
N ALA A 128 -10.66 -5.20 17.82
CA ALA A 128 -9.80 -5.77 16.78
C ALA A 128 -9.81 -4.94 15.49
N ASP A 129 -10.98 -4.45 15.05
CA ASP A 129 -11.09 -3.54 13.91
C ASP A 129 -10.32 -2.22 14.13
N ALA A 130 -10.47 -1.65 15.33
CA ALA A 130 -9.76 -0.43 15.69
C ALA A 130 -8.25 -0.65 15.81
N PHE A 131 -7.86 -1.81 16.36
CA PHE A 131 -6.46 -2.24 16.41
C PHE A 131 -5.90 -2.36 15.00
N ALA A 132 -6.54 -3.12 14.10
CA ALA A 132 -6.07 -3.35 12.73
C ALA A 132 -5.92 -2.05 11.95
N SER A 133 -6.92 -1.19 12.01
CA SER A 133 -6.92 0.11 11.32
C SER A 133 -5.77 1.00 11.78
N TYR A 134 -5.49 1.04 13.09
CA TYR A 134 -4.43 1.87 13.64
C TYR A 134 -3.05 1.22 13.45
N PHE A 135 -2.97 -0.10 13.55
CA PHE A 135 -1.73 -0.85 13.42
C PHE A 135 -1.15 -0.76 12.01
N LEU A 136 -1.99 -0.90 10.97
CA LEU A 136 -1.57 -0.82 9.58
C LEU A 136 -1.31 0.62 9.09
N LEU A 137 -2.01 1.60 9.67
CA LEU A 137 -1.92 3.01 9.28
C LEU A 137 -1.64 3.90 10.51
N PRO A 138 -0.46 3.75 11.14
CA PRO A 138 -0.08 4.59 12.26
C PRO A 138 0.23 6.02 11.80
N PRO A 139 0.06 7.03 12.68
CA PRO A 139 0.32 8.43 12.34
C PRO A 139 1.74 8.71 11.85
N TYR A 140 2.74 8.03 12.40
CA TYR A 140 4.13 8.20 11.99
C TYR A 140 4.36 7.78 10.54
N LEU A 141 3.74 6.66 10.08
CA LEU A 141 3.87 6.19 8.70
C LEU A 141 3.25 7.19 7.72
N ILE A 142 2.06 7.72 8.05
CA ILE A 142 1.39 8.73 7.23
C ILE A 142 2.29 9.97 7.11
N LYS A 143 2.82 10.46 8.24
CA LYS A 143 3.70 11.62 8.29
C LYS A 143 4.98 11.42 7.47
N GLU A 144 5.68 10.31 7.68
CA GLU A 144 6.92 9.99 6.95
C GLU A 144 6.69 9.90 5.44
N GLN A 145 5.61 9.22 5.01
CA GLN A 145 5.29 9.14 3.59
C GLN A 145 4.93 10.52 3.00
N MET A 146 4.24 11.37 3.75
CA MET A 146 3.97 12.74 3.33
C MET A 146 5.27 13.54 3.17
N GLU A 147 6.17 13.46 4.13
CA GLU A 147 7.47 14.16 4.10
C GLU A 147 8.35 13.68 2.95
N LEU A 148 8.50 12.36 2.78
CA LEU A 148 9.32 11.78 1.72
C LEU A 148 8.82 12.11 0.31
N ARG A 149 7.50 12.25 0.12
CA ARG A 149 6.90 12.54 -1.20
C ARG A 149 6.62 14.03 -1.40
N GLY A 150 6.92 14.87 -0.42
CA GLY A 150 6.53 16.27 -0.43
C GLY A 150 5.01 16.44 -0.58
N TRP A 151 4.22 15.52 0.02
CA TRP A 151 2.78 15.64 0.05
C TRP A 151 2.36 16.55 1.20
N GLU A 152 1.62 17.57 0.86
CA GLU A 152 0.96 18.44 1.82
C GLU A 152 -0.54 18.08 1.91
N PRO A 153 -1.26 18.48 2.97
CA PRO A 153 -2.67 18.15 3.13
C PRO A 153 -3.54 18.49 1.92
N HIS A 154 -3.26 19.58 1.20
CA HIS A 154 -4.01 19.99 0.03
C HIS A 154 -3.89 19.02 -1.17
N HIS A 155 -2.79 18.26 -1.29
CA HIS A 155 -2.63 17.26 -2.33
C HIS A 155 -3.63 16.10 -2.19
N PHE A 156 -4.06 15.80 -0.96
CA PHE A 156 -5.06 14.77 -0.68
C PHE A 156 -6.49 15.17 -1.04
N ALA A 157 -6.70 16.39 -1.52
CA ALA A 157 -7.96 16.75 -2.16
C ALA A 157 -8.17 15.99 -3.50
N GLN A 158 -7.08 15.47 -4.07
CA GLN A 158 -7.12 14.67 -5.30
C GLN A 158 -7.25 13.17 -4.94
N PRO A 159 -8.31 12.50 -5.41
CA PRO A 159 -8.49 11.06 -5.16
C PRO A 159 -7.32 10.19 -5.64
N GLU A 160 -6.64 10.63 -6.70
CA GLU A 160 -5.45 9.97 -7.24
C GLU A 160 -4.29 9.93 -6.24
N THR A 161 -4.04 11.03 -5.52
CA THR A 161 -3.01 11.07 -4.46
C THR A 161 -3.34 10.11 -3.34
N VAL A 162 -4.61 10.04 -2.92
CA VAL A 162 -5.06 9.08 -1.89
C VAL A 162 -4.88 7.63 -2.39
N TYR A 163 -5.19 7.37 -3.66
CA TYR A 163 -4.98 6.05 -4.25
C TYR A 163 -3.49 5.67 -4.24
N GLN A 164 -2.61 6.57 -4.67
CA GLN A 164 -1.16 6.33 -4.62
C GLN A 164 -0.63 6.15 -3.19
N ALA A 165 -1.16 6.87 -2.23
CA ALA A 165 -0.85 6.68 -0.82
C ALA A 165 -1.30 5.29 -0.32
N SER A 166 -2.50 4.84 -0.73
CA SER A 166 -3.03 3.53 -0.33
C SER A 166 -2.14 2.36 -0.78
N LEU A 167 -1.55 2.46 -1.98
CA LEU A 167 -0.60 1.46 -2.48
C LEU A 167 0.67 1.41 -1.61
N ARG A 168 1.22 2.57 -1.25
CA ARG A 168 2.43 2.68 -0.43
C ARG A 168 2.19 2.21 1.01
N PHE A 169 1.00 2.41 1.53
CA PHE A 169 0.60 1.89 2.85
C PHE A 169 0.24 0.39 2.82
N GLY A 170 -0.03 -0.17 1.65
CA GLY A 170 -0.51 -1.55 1.50
C GLY A 170 -1.88 -1.77 2.13
N THR A 171 -2.78 -0.77 2.00
CA THR A 171 -4.14 -0.79 2.53
C THR A 171 -5.16 -0.43 1.43
N SER A 172 -6.46 -0.64 1.70
CA SER A 172 -7.46 -0.24 0.73
C SER A 172 -7.59 1.29 0.65
N TYR A 173 -8.01 1.80 -0.52
CA TYR A 173 -8.29 3.21 -0.74
C TYR A 173 -9.19 3.81 0.37
N ARG A 174 -10.31 3.12 0.68
CA ARG A 174 -11.25 3.58 1.72
C ARG A 174 -10.62 3.60 3.12
N ALA A 175 -9.84 2.59 3.49
CA ALA A 175 -9.11 2.57 4.76
C ALA A 175 -8.14 3.74 4.87
N THR A 176 -7.45 4.07 3.78
CA THR A 176 -6.57 5.23 3.70
C THR A 176 -7.33 6.54 3.92
N VAL A 177 -8.49 6.74 3.26
CA VAL A 177 -9.33 7.94 3.52
C VAL A 177 -9.70 8.07 4.99
N PHE A 178 -10.16 6.99 5.63
CA PHE A 178 -10.51 7.02 7.06
C PHE A 178 -9.31 7.33 7.96
N ALA A 179 -8.12 6.81 7.62
CA ALA A 179 -6.92 7.13 8.38
C ALA A 179 -6.52 8.60 8.23
N LEU A 180 -6.60 9.16 7.02
CA LEU A 180 -6.33 10.58 6.76
C LEU A 180 -7.33 11.50 7.49
N GLU A 181 -8.62 11.10 7.59
CA GLU A 181 -9.61 11.81 8.41
C GLU A 181 -9.29 11.73 9.92
N ARG A 182 -8.91 10.54 10.40
CA ARG A 182 -8.54 10.30 11.80
C ARG A 182 -7.36 11.15 12.22
N GLU A 183 -6.37 11.27 11.33
CA GLU A 183 -5.16 12.07 11.58
C GLU A 183 -5.33 13.56 11.19
N HIS A 184 -6.54 13.98 10.86
CA HIS A 184 -6.86 15.37 10.50
C HIS A 184 -6.10 15.91 9.26
N VAL A 185 -5.57 15.03 8.41
CA VAL A 185 -4.97 15.41 7.13
C VAL A 185 -6.03 15.89 6.15
N VAL A 186 -7.21 15.25 6.19
CA VAL A 186 -8.41 15.69 5.45
C VAL A 186 -9.58 15.93 6.41
N GLY A 187 -10.40 16.91 6.09
CA GLY A 187 -11.64 17.17 6.86
C GLY A 187 -12.75 16.17 6.49
N ARG A 188 -13.75 16.01 7.35
CA ARG A 188 -14.86 15.05 7.17
C ARG A 188 -15.63 15.22 5.86
N SER A 189 -15.90 16.45 5.44
CA SER A 189 -16.61 16.73 4.19
C SER A 189 -15.82 16.23 2.98
N LEU A 190 -14.52 16.53 2.94
CA LEU A 190 -13.63 16.05 1.89
C LEU A 190 -13.48 14.52 1.93
N GLY A 191 -13.33 13.94 3.11
CA GLY A 191 -13.27 12.49 3.28
C GLY A 191 -14.52 11.79 2.75
N GLN A 192 -15.71 12.35 2.96
CA GLN A 192 -16.94 11.83 2.38
C GLN A 192 -16.94 11.88 0.84
N GLN A 193 -16.46 12.97 0.26
CA GLN A 193 -16.30 13.08 -1.19
C GLN A 193 -15.28 12.07 -1.72
N LEU A 194 -14.12 11.96 -1.07
CA LEU A 194 -13.08 11.00 -1.46
C LEU A 194 -13.61 9.55 -1.46
N ARG A 195 -14.43 9.16 -0.48
CA ARG A 195 -15.01 7.80 -0.42
C ARG A 195 -15.94 7.45 -1.57
N SER A 196 -16.46 8.44 -2.31
CA SER A 196 -17.27 8.19 -3.51
C SER A 196 -16.43 7.85 -4.76
N ALA A 197 -15.11 8.08 -4.72
CA ALA A 197 -14.24 7.73 -5.84
C ALA A 197 -13.95 6.22 -5.86
N GLU A 198 -14.05 5.65 -7.04
CA GLU A 198 -13.77 4.23 -7.25
C GLU A 198 -12.34 4.03 -7.78
N PRO A 199 -11.51 3.20 -7.13
CA PRO A 199 -10.13 2.93 -7.58
C PRO A 199 -10.04 2.50 -9.04
N ARG A 200 -11.05 1.78 -9.55
CA ARG A 200 -11.13 1.38 -10.96
C ARG A 200 -11.13 2.58 -11.91
N ASP A 201 -11.82 3.65 -11.56
CA ASP A 201 -11.91 4.83 -12.42
C ASP A 201 -10.64 5.68 -12.32
N LEU A 202 -10.03 5.74 -11.14
CA LEU A 202 -8.71 6.36 -10.93
C LEU A 202 -7.62 5.65 -11.76
N LYS A 203 -7.62 4.32 -11.79
CA LYS A 203 -6.71 3.55 -12.65
C LYS A 203 -6.89 3.86 -14.13
N ARG A 204 -8.15 3.99 -14.59
CA ARG A 204 -8.44 4.39 -15.99
C ARG A 204 -7.95 5.80 -16.30
N GLN A 205 -8.16 6.75 -15.40
CA GLN A 205 -7.67 8.12 -15.56
C GLN A 205 -6.15 8.17 -15.69
N LEU A 206 -5.43 7.43 -14.82
CA LEU A 206 -3.96 7.31 -14.88
C LEU A 206 -3.48 6.73 -16.20
N LEU A 207 -4.16 5.73 -16.72
CA LEU A 207 -3.73 5.00 -17.93
C LEU A 207 -4.15 5.70 -19.23
N GLY A 208 -5.18 6.57 -19.19
CA GLY A 208 -5.73 7.24 -20.36
C GLY A 208 -6.34 6.23 -21.34
N ASP A 209 -5.83 6.20 -22.57
CA ASP A 209 -6.28 5.32 -23.64
C ASP A 209 -5.72 3.88 -23.59
N TYR A 210 -4.92 3.54 -22.57
CA TYR A 210 -4.45 2.17 -22.37
C TYR A 210 -5.52 1.31 -21.69
N ALA A 211 -6.01 0.29 -22.41
CA ALA A 211 -7.03 -0.62 -21.89
C ALA A 211 -6.49 -1.54 -20.80
N LEU A 212 -6.97 -1.38 -19.58
CA LEU A 212 -6.60 -2.23 -18.45
C LEU A 212 -7.41 -3.54 -18.45
N LYS A 213 -6.71 -4.65 -18.62
CA LYS A 213 -7.27 -5.99 -18.40
C LYS A 213 -7.25 -6.28 -16.89
N ASN A 214 -8.35 -6.76 -16.32
CA ASN A 214 -8.45 -7.09 -14.88
C ASN A 214 -8.23 -5.92 -13.90
N ALA A 215 -8.93 -4.80 -14.09
CA ALA A 215 -8.85 -3.63 -13.22
C ALA A 215 -9.09 -3.90 -11.70
N GLN A 216 -9.65 -5.05 -11.34
CA GLN A 216 -9.85 -5.44 -9.95
C GLN A 216 -8.60 -6.00 -9.26
N ARG A 217 -7.67 -6.58 -10.04
CA ARG A 217 -6.48 -7.26 -9.51
C ARG A 217 -5.18 -6.49 -9.77
N VAL A 218 -5.16 -5.65 -10.79
CA VAL A 218 -3.97 -4.91 -11.22
C VAL A 218 -4.02 -3.51 -10.64
N ASP A 219 -2.99 -3.10 -9.95
CA ASP A 219 -2.81 -1.74 -9.49
C ASP A 219 -1.93 -0.93 -10.46
N VAL A 220 -2.04 0.41 -10.41
CA VAL A 220 -1.27 1.33 -11.25
C VAL A 220 -0.45 2.23 -10.35
N TRP A 221 0.85 1.99 -10.30
CA TRP A 221 1.81 2.79 -9.56
C TRP A 221 2.18 4.01 -10.39
N HIS A 222 1.88 5.19 -9.87
CA HIS A 222 2.32 6.45 -10.46
C HIS A 222 3.61 6.87 -9.75
N LEU A 223 4.73 6.84 -10.49
CA LEU A 223 6.07 7.12 -10.03
C LEU A 223 6.60 8.40 -10.66
N THR A 224 7.20 9.23 -9.85
CA THR A 224 7.79 10.52 -10.22
C THR A 224 9.16 10.67 -9.56
N GLU A 225 9.87 11.75 -9.80
CA GLU A 225 11.13 12.09 -9.12
C GLU A 225 10.97 12.15 -7.58
N ARG A 226 9.75 12.37 -7.09
CA ARG A 226 9.45 12.35 -5.65
C ARG A 226 9.54 10.95 -5.04
N ASP A 227 9.65 9.91 -5.88
CA ASP A 227 9.81 8.52 -5.44
C ASP A 227 11.29 8.11 -5.31
N GLU A 228 12.25 9.06 -5.39
CA GLU A 228 13.66 8.79 -5.13
C GLU A 228 13.85 8.07 -3.78
N GLY A 229 14.58 6.95 -3.79
CA GLY A 229 14.81 6.10 -2.63
C GLY A 229 13.60 5.28 -2.16
N ALA A 230 12.49 5.30 -2.91
CA ALA A 230 11.28 4.59 -2.49
C ALA A 230 11.41 3.08 -2.58
N VAL A 231 10.84 2.38 -1.59
CA VAL A 231 10.56 0.95 -1.67
C VAL A 231 9.16 0.77 -2.29
N ILE A 232 9.11 0.14 -3.46
CA ILE A 232 7.90 -0.14 -4.22
C ILE A 232 7.58 -1.63 -4.09
N GLU A 233 6.64 -1.96 -3.23
CA GLU A 233 6.19 -3.33 -3.03
C GLU A 233 4.90 -3.57 -3.82
N ALA A 234 5.03 -4.11 -5.00
CA ALA A 234 3.96 -4.26 -5.98
C ALA A 234 3.65 -5.74 -6.27
N SER A 235 2.54 -6.01 -6.94
CA SER A 235 2.32 -7.29 -7.61
C SER A 235 3.06 -7.32 -8.94
N ARG A 236 3.47 -8.51 -9.39
CA ARG A 236 4.03 -8.71 -10.73
C ARG A 236 3.09 -8.20 -11.83
N ASP A 237 1.78 -8.34 -11.60
CA ASP A 237 0.76 -7.97 -12.59
C ASP A 237 0.49 -6.45 -12.62
N ASP A 238 1.03 -5.68 -11.64
CA ASP A 238 0.83 -4.25 -11.56
C ASP A 238 1.50 -3.50 -12.70
N LEU A 239 0.95 -2.33 -13.02
CA LEU A 239 1.49 -1.41 -13.99
C LEU A 239 2.24 -0.27 -13.29
N PHE A 240 3.34 0.14 -13.91
CA PHE A 240 4.20 1.21 -13.44
C PHE A 240 4.15 2.35 -14.46
N LEU A 241 3.49 3.45 -14.09
CA LEU A 241 3.42 4.67 -14.87
C LEU A 241 4.46 5.66 -14.33
N LEU A 242 5.59 5.77 -15.02
CA LEU A 242 6.59 6.78 -14.73
C LEU A 242 6.19 8.09 -15.43
N ARG A 243 6.17 9.19 -14.68
CA ARG A 243 5.99 10.54 -15.20
C ARG A 243 7.12 11.41 -14.68
N LEU A 244 8.16 11.53 -15.49
CA LEU A 244 9.43 12.17 -15.13
C LEU A 244 9.58 13.47 -15.93
N LYS A 245 9.94 14.55 -15.25
CA LYS A 245 10.34 15.77 -15.92
C LYS A 245 11.59 15.48 -16.74
N GLU A 246 11.63 15.96 -17.98
CA GLU A 246 12.76 15.77 -18.89
C GLU A 246 13.22 17.12 -19.40
N ASP A 247 14.46 17.47 -19.14
CA ASP A 247 15.07 18.72 -19.66
C ASP A 247 15.52 18.55 -21.11
N SER A 248 14.58 18.18 -21.97
CA SER A 248 14.82 17.93 -23.38
C SER A 248 15.28 19.21 -24.14
N GLY A 249 14.92 20.40 -23.63
CA GLY A 249 15.41 21.68 -24.17
C GLY A 249 16.91 21.86 -24.04
N SER A 250 17.53 21.30 -23.00
CA SER A 250 18.97 21.25 -22.77
C SER A 250 19.64 19.98 -23.30
N GLY A 251 18.86 19.12 -23.99
CA GLY A 251 19.33 17.88 -24.59
C GLY A 251 19.41 16.69 -23.65
N TYR A 252 18.89 16.82 -22.42
CA TYR A 252 18.80 15.69 -21.50
C TYR A 252 17.58 14.82 -21.83
N VAL A 253 17.74 13.50 -21.72
CA VAL A 253 16.69 12.51 -21.93
C VAL A 253 16.81 11.37 -20.93
N TRP A 254 15.67 10.90 -20.45
CA TRP A 254 15.63 9.71 -19.60
C TRP A 254 15.94 8.46 -20.40
N THR A 255 16.82 7.60 -19.88
CA THR A 255 17.12 6.27 -20.41
C THR A 255 16.41 5.21 -19.59
N PHE A 256 15.95 4.14 -20.26
CA PHE A 256 15.17 3.06 -19.66
C PHE A 256 15.77 1.67 -19.95
N ASP A 257 17.06 1.62 -20.26
CA ASP A 257 17.74 0.37 -20.52
C ASP A 257 17.85 -0.44 -19.22
N GLU A 258 18.20 0.21 -18.11
CA GLU A 258 18.23 -0.41 -16.78
C GLU A 258 16.86 -0.97 -16.37
N LEU A 259 15.75 -0.32 -16.78
CA LEU A 259 14.40 -0.83 -16.54
C LEU A 259 14.16 -2.13 -17.32
N ARG A 260 14.63 -2.21 -18.58
CA ARG A 260 14.53 -3.42 -19.41
C ARG A 260 15.41 -4.54 -18.87
N ASP A 261 16.64 -4.22 -18.48
CA ASP A 261 17.64 -5.18 -17.94
C ASP A 261 17.16 -5.75 -16.59
N ALA A 262 16.50 -4.93 -15.77
CA ALA A 262 15.83 -5.36 -14.54
C ALA A 262 14.66 -6.32 -14.80
N GLY A 263 14.18 -6.45 -16.04
CA GLY A 263 13.12 -7.38 -16.42
C GLY A 263 11.74 -6.76 -16.59
N PHE A 264 11.66 -5.44 -16.76
CA PHE A 264 10.40 -4.77 -17.15
C PHE A 264 10.19 -4.80 -18.68
N ALA A 265 8.92 -4.90 -19.09
CA ALA A 265 8.51 -4.58 -20.44
C ALA A 265 7.98 -3.14 -20.49
N ILE A 266 8.50 -2.34 -21.37
CA ILE A 266 7.95 -1.02 -21.69
C ILE A 266 6.78 -1.23 -22.66
N LEU A 267 5.59 -0.85 -22.22
CA LEU A 267 4.36 -0.97 -23.00
C LEU A 267 4.08 0.28 -23.82
N ARG A 268 4.43 1.44 -23.28
CA ARG A 268 4.34 2.75 -23.93
C ARG A 268 5.47 3.63 -23.48
N ASP A 269 5.94 4.47 -24.37
CA ASP A 269 6.97 5.47 -24.12
C ASP A 269 6.67 6.69 -24.99
N GLY A 270 6.57 7.85 -24.38
CA GLY A 270 6.23 9.08 -25.06
C GLY A 270 6.44 10.32 -24.20
N ARG A 271 6.19 11.48 -24.77
CA ARG A 271 6.23 12.77 -24.08
C ARG A 271 4.85 13.39 -24.03
N GLU A 272 4.54 14.06 -22.94
CA GLU A 272 3.34 14.88 -22.85
C GLU A 272 3.49 16.11 -23.76
N PRO A 273 2.38 16.56 -24.39
CA PRO A 273 2.43 17.76 -25.22
C PRO A 273 2.90 18.97 -24.41
N VAL A 274 3.83 19.73 -24.97
CA VAL A 274 4.23 21.03 -24.42
C VAL A 274 3.22 22.08 -24.90
N PRO A 275 2.72 22.97 -24.05
CA PRO A 275 1.85 24.06 -24.46
C PRO A 275 2.48 24.92 -25.56
N GLU A 276 1.68 25.36 -26.53
CA GLU A 276 2.15 26.22 -27.63
C GLU A 276 2.83 27.49 -27.07
N GLY A 277 3.99 27.83 -27.64
CA GLY A 277 4.76 29.02 -27.29
C GLY A 277 5.84 28.83 -26.23
N GLN A 278 5.99 27.65 -25.61
CA GLN A 278 7.03 27.35 -24.63
C GLN A 278 8.21 26.58 -25.28
N ILE A 279 8.93 27.22 -26.19
CA ILE A 279 10.12 26.60 -26.79
C ILE A 279 11.22 26.43 -25.74
N GLY A 280 11.75 25.19 -25.59
CA GLY A 280 12.82 24.88 -24.65
C GLY A 280 12.35 24.61 -23.20
N ALA A 281 11.04 24.60 -22.96
CA ALA A 281 10.54 24.21 -21.64
C ALA A 281 10.75 22.70 -21.38
N PRO A 282 10.98 22.30 -20.11
CA PRO A 282 11.00 20.90 -19.73
C PRO A 282 9.68 20.21 -20.16
N THR A 283 9.77 19.00 -20.68
CA THR A 283 8.62 18.16 -20.97
C THR A 283 8.45 17.09 -19.90
N VAL A 284 7.36 16.36 -19.94
CA VAL A 284 7.16 15.19 -19.06
C VAL A 284 7.29 13.93 -19.92
N ARG A 285 8.28 13.10 -19.60
CA ARG A 285 8.40 11.76 -20.17
C ARG A 285 7.40 10.85 -19.49
N ARG A 286 6.56 10.20 -20.26
CA ARG A 286 5.54 9.27 -19.77
C ARG A 286 5.85 7.87 -20.26
N VAL A 287 6.18 6.97 -19.34
CA VAL A 287 6.52 5.57 -19.64
C VAL A 287 5.59 4.65 -18.87
N LEU A 288 4.96 3.72 -19.57
CA LEU A 288 4.15 2.66 -18.97
C LEU A 288 4.91 1.34 -19.09
N ALA A 289 5.14 0.69 -17.95
CA ALA A 289 5.88 -0.56 -17.89
C ALA A 289 5.17 -1.59 -16.99
N HIS A 290 5.51 -2.86 -17.15
CA HIS A 290 5.13 -3.94 -16.24
C HIS A 290 6.28 -4.92 -16.03
N ALA A 291 6.32 -5.59 -14.88
CA ALA A 291 7.32 -6.62 -14.59
C ALA A 291 7.00 -7.92 -15.35
N LYS A 292 7.97 -8.46 -16.10
CA LYS A 292 7.84 -9.77 -16.80
C LYS A 292 8.05 -10.96 -15.88
N ARG A 293 8.73 -10.75 -14.77
CA ARG A 293 9.11 -11.77 -13.77
C ARG A 293 9.07 -11.13 -12.38
N PRO A 294 9.05 -11.92 -11.31
CA PRO A 294 9.27 -11.39 -9.97
C PRO A 294 10.59 -10.63 -9.91
N LEU A 295 10.59 -9.47 -9.28
CA LEU A 295 11.74 -8.57 -9.20
C LEU A 295 12.04 -8.28 -7.75
N GLY A 296 13.33 -8.29 -7.42
CA GLY A 296 13.84 -7.79 -6.14
C GLY A 296 15.14 -7.05 -6.38
N GLY A 297 15.21 -5.79 -5.96
CA GLY A 297 16.45 -5.04 -6.02
C GLY A 297 16.31 -3.57 -6.36
N GLN A 298 17.45 -2.93 -6.50
CA GLN A 298 17.59 -1.53 -6.84
C GLN A 298 17.45 -1.33 -8.35
N LEU A 299 16.69 -0.32 -8.73
CA LEU A 299 16.53 0.16 -10.09
C LEU A 299 16.96 1.63 -10.12
N THR A 300 17.94 1.99 -10.95
CA THR A 300 18.39 3.37 -11.11
C THR A 300 18.16 3.80 -12.55
N LEU A 301 17.28 4.78 -12.74
CA LEU A 301 17.06 5.43 -14.02
C LEU A 301 17.96 6.66 -14.13
N ARG A 302 18.38 7.01 -15.35
CA ARG A 302 19.29 8.12 -15.62
C ARG A 302 18.69 9.08 -16.65
N GLU A 303 18.76 10.37 -16.35
CA GLU A 303 18.56 11.42 -17.34
C GLU A 303 19.93 11.90 -17.80
N VAL A 304 20.25 11.69 -19.07
CA VAL A 304 21.59 11.94 -19.62
C VAL A 304 21.53 12.73 -20.94
N ARG A 305 22.63 13.34 -21.31
CA ARG A 305 22.85 13.78 -22.69
C ARG A 305 23.39 12.61 -23.52
N PRO A 306 22.72 12.18 -24.61
CA PRO A 306 23.15 11.01 -25.37
C PRO A 306 24.59 11.09 -25.92
N TRP A 307 25.10 12.31 -26.15
CA TRP A 307 26.46 12.54 -26.64
C TRP A 307 27.51 12.75 -25.53
N ALA A 308 27.08 12.87 -24.27
CA ALA A 308 27.93 13.03 -23.10
C ALA A 308 27.26 12.39 -21.85
N PRO A 309 27.10 11.06 -21.85
CA PRO A 309 26.26 10.38 -20.85
C PRO A 309 26.84 10.39 -19.43
N GLU A 310 28.12 10.72 -19.28
CA GLU A 310 28.80 10.80 -17.98
C GLU A 310 28.73 12.20 -17.35
N ASP A 311 28.27 13.22 -18.11
CA ASP A 311 28.20 14.59 -17.64
C ASP A 311 26.95 14.80 -16.76
N ASP A 312 27.14 14.77 -15.44
CA ASP A 312 26.19 15.12 -14.38
C ASP A 312 24.76 14.58 -14.60
N PRO A 313 24.58 13.25 -14.64
CA PRO A 313 23.27 12.66 -14.88
C PRO A 313 22.35 12.90 -13.69
N GLN A 314 21.08 13.26 -13.94
CA GLN A 314 20.04 13.17 -12.93
C GLN A 314 19.68 11.70 -12.73
N LEU A 315 19.57 11.28 -11.48
CA LEU A 315 19.26 9.89 -11.13
C LEU A 315 17.88 9.79 -10.47
N LEU A 316 17.20 8.67 -10.69
CA LEU A 316 16.03 8.24 -9.94
C LEU A 316 16.25 6.79 -9.52
N THR A 317 16.47 6.58 -8.23
CA THR A 317 16.69 5.27 -7.65
C THR A 317 15.44 4.76 -6.95
N LEU A 318 15.00 3.57 -7.30
CA LEU A 318 13.85 2.89 -6.72
C LEU A 318 14.28 1.52 -6.21
N TYR A 319 13.68 1.06 -5.13
CA TYR A 319 13.84 -0.31 -4.63
C TYR A 319 12.55 -1.08 -4.93
N CYS A 320 12.55 -1.86 -6.01
CA CYS A 320 11.38 -2.59 -6.45
C CYS A 320 11.36 -4.00 -5.86
N LYS A 321 10.22 -4.37 -5.25
CA LYS A 321 9.91 -5.74 -4.85
C LYS A 321 8.57 -6.10 -5.49
N THR A 322 8.56 -7.08 -6.41
CA THR A 322 7.31 -7.55 -7.01
C THR A 322 7.06 -9.01 -6.65
N ALA A 323 5.92 -9.28 -6.03
CA ALA A 323 5.47 -10.62 -5.66
C ALA A 323 4.60 -11.23 -6.77
N THR A 324 4.60 -12.56 -6.86
CA THR A 324 3.62 -13.31 -7.67
C THR A 324 2.32 -13.52 -6.90
N SER A 325 1.26 -13.95 -7.60
CA SER A 325 0.02 -14.37 -6.96
C SER A 325 0.22 -15.56 -6.01
N ASP A 326 1.21 -16.41 -6.29
CA ASP A 326 1.54 -17.58 -5.48
C ASP A 326 2.29 -17.21 -4.19
N GLU A 327 2.91 -16.04 -4.17
CA GLU A 327 3.59 -15.47 -3.00
C GLU A 327 2.65 -14.58 -2.15
N ALA A 328 1.41 -14.39 -2.61
CA ALA A 328 0.44 -13.64 -1.86
C ALA A 328 0.19 -14.32 -0.51
N GLY A 329 0.54 -13.61 0.57
CA GLY A 329 0.42 -14.12 1.92
C GLY A 329 1.69 -14.69 2.55
N LEU A 330 2.79 -14.81 1.83
CA LEU A 330 4.08 -15.13 2.44
C LEU A 330 4.62 -13.90 3.19
N PHE A 331 5.22 -14.10 4.36
CA PHE A 331 5.90 -13.02 5.07
C PHE A 331 7.27 -12.73 4.45
N GLU A 332 7.79 -11.53 4.70
CA GLU A 332 8.96 -10.99 3.97
C GLU A 332 10.17 -11.93 3.92
N PRO A 333 10.63 -12.59 5.02
CA PRO A 333 11.73 -13.54 4.94
C PRO A 333 11.48 -14.72 4.00
N GLN A 334 10.25 -15.26 3.96
CA GLN A 334 9.92 -16.37 3.04
C GLN A 334 9.95 -15.93 1.58
N ARG A 335 9.54 -14.69 1.29
CA ARG A 335 9.66 -14.14 -0.06
C ARG A 335 11.10 -13.92 -0.47
N GLU A 336 11.93 -13.44 0.46
CA GLU A 336 13.36 -13.26 0.21
C GLU A 336 14.07 -14.60 -0.05
N GLU A 337 13.72 -15.65 0.69
CA GLU A 337 14.23 -17.00 0.45
C GLU A 337 13.81 -17.53 -0.93
N LEU A 338 12.55 -17.33 -1.33
CA LEU A 338 12.08 -17.76 -2.66
C LEU A 338 12.73 -16.96 -3.79
N LEU A 339 12.95 -15.66 -3.61
CA LEU A 339 13.66 -14.82 -4.59
C LEU A 339 15.14 -15.17 -4.70
N ALA A 340 15.77 -15.59 -3.59
CA ALA A 340 17.16 -16.04 -3.60
C ALA A 340 17.34 -17.43 -4.24
N ALA A 341 16.28 -18.25 -4.27
CA ALA A 341 16.29 -19.61 -4.86
C ALA A 341 15.89 -19.64 -6.35
N SER A 342 15.40 -18.53 -6.90
CA SER A 342 14.98 -18.38 -8.31
C SER A 342 16.01 -17.66 -9.14
#